data_29c17e6383fa3064fcf039a58a77af7f
#
_entry.id   29c17e6383fa3064fcf039a58a77af7f
#
_cell.length_a   1.000
_cell.length_b   1.000
_cell.length_c   1.000
_cell.angle_alpha   90.00
_cell.angle_beta   90.00
_cell.angle_gamma   90.00
#
_symmetry.space_group_name_H-M   'P 1'
#
loop_
_entity.id
_entity.type
_entity.pdbx_description
1 polymer ?
#
loop_
_entity_poly.entity_id
_entity_poly.type
_entity_poly.pdbx_seq_one_letter_code
_entity_poly.pdbx_strand_id
1 'polypeptide(L)'
;MKNLLFILLLLPVSVLSQCNQHVFSSVGAEKWTNFQYQDCDGGAHYFGLPTGGYTIIKCAEIGTTFVLNGDGFVYPLLTEHPAYPSCIQEDCQGDFDGDGIVGAEDLLTFLSNYGPCD
;
A
#
# COMPACT_ATOMS: atom_id res chain seq x y z
N MET A 1 -14.84 11.80 32.63
CA MET A 1 -15.41 11.92 31.28
C MET A 1 -14.52 12.69 30.31
N LYS A 2 -13.86 13.75 30.70
CA LYS A 2 -12.93 14.48 29.84
C LYS A 2 -11.74 13.63 29.37
N ASN A 3 -11.28 12.72 30.20
CA ASN A 3 -10.15 11.85 29.87
C ASN A 3 -10.49 10.77 28.84
N LEU A 4 -11.73 10.33 28.78
CA LEU A 4 -12.19 9.32 27.82
C LEU A 4 -12.29 9.92 26.41
N LEU A 5 -12.70 11.17 26.30
CA LEU A 5 -12.78 11.88 25.02
C LEU A 5 -11.38 12.14 24.43
N PHE A 6 -10.42 12.41 25.28
CA PHE A 6 -9.03 12.66 24.89
C PHE A 6 -8.36 11.38 24.37
N ILE A 7 -8.64 10.24 24.98
CA ILE A 7 -8.13 8.93 24.53
C ILE A 7 -8.73 8.53 23.18
N LEU A 8 -10.01 8.81 22.95
CA LEU A 8 -10.68 8.54 21.68
C LEU A 8 -10.13 9.39 20.53
N LEU A 9 -9.64 10.60 20.80
CA LEU A 9 -9.04 11.47 19.80
C LEU A 9 -7.63 11.02 19.40
N LEU A 10 -6.94 10.28 20.25
CA LEU A 10 -5.58 9.78 19.97
C LEU A 10 -5.57 8.45 19.21
N LEU A 11 -6.63 7.65 19.29
CA LEU A 11 -6.69 6.30 18.71
C LEU A 11 -6.83 6.26 17.18
N PRO A 12 -7.52 7.17 16.47
CA PRO A 12 -7.75 7.00 15.04
C PRO A 12 -6.61 7.45 14.13
N VAL A 13 -5.64 8.20 14.62
CA VAL A 13 -4.66 8.88 13.76
C VAL A 13 -3.46 8.00 13.45
N SER A 14 -3.22 6.95 14.24
CA SER A 14 -2.00 6.14 14.13
C SER A 14 -2.13 4.92 13.20
N VAL A 15 -3.31 4.65 12.63
CA VAL A 15 -3.59 3.35 11.98
C VAL A 15 -3.79 3.46 10.47
N LEU A 16 -3.84 4.66 9.90
CA LEU A 16 -4.11 4.85 8.49
C LEU A 16 -2.80 5.08 7.72
N SER A 17 -2.07 3.98 7.47
CA SER A 17 -1.04 4.00 6.43
C SER A 17 -1.76 3.94 5.08
N GLN A 18 -1.62 5.00 4.29
CA GLN A 18 -2.17 5.04 2.94
C GLN A 18 -1.14 4.53 1.96
N CYS A 19 -1.55 3.56 1.16
CA CYS A 19 -0.73 2.94 0.15
C CYS A 19 -1.31 3.25 -1.22
N ASN A 20 -0.47 3.75 -2.12
CA ASN A 20 -0.86 4.09 -3.48
C ASN A 20 0.13 3.53 -4.49
N GLN A 21 -0.32 3.42 -5.73
CA GLN A 21 0.61 3.20 -6.84
C GLN A 21 1.51 4.43 -6.99
N HIS A 22 2.81 4.17 -7.10
CA HIS A 22 3.81 5.19 -7.34
C HIS A 22 4.56 4.88 -8.64
N VAL A 23 4.83 5.91 -9.41
CA VAL A 23 5.62 5.81 -10.63
C VAL A 23 7.07 6.15 -10.30
N PHE A 24 7.96 5.20 -10.55
CA PHE A 24 9.40 5.38 -10.45
C PHE A 24 9.95 5.46 -11.86
N SER A 25 10.64 6.55 -12.18
CA SER A 25 11.04 6.82 -13.55
C SER A 25 12.48 7.32 -13.65
N SER A 26 13.18 6.82 -14.65
CA SER A 26 14.47 7.33 -15.08
C SER A 26 14.39 8.08 -16.41
N VAL A 27 13.19 8.47 -16.84
CA VAL A 27 13.01 9.26 -18.06
C VAL A 27 13.75 10.60 -17.93
N GLY A 28 14.62 10.90 -18.86
CA GLY A 28 15.45 12.08 -18.82
C GLY A 28 16.66 11.99 -17.89
N ALA A 29 16.83 10.89 -17.19
CA ALA A 29 17.98 10.70 -16.30
C ALA A 29 19.25 10.43 -17.10
N GLU A 30 20.33 11.12 -16.73
CA GLU A 30 21.67 10.92 -17.30
C GLU A 30 22.49 9.91 -16.51
N LYS A 31 22.01 9.52 -15.33
CA LYS A 31 22.70 8.64 -14.40
C LYS A 31 21.75 7.54 -13.93
N TRP A 32 22.35 6.44 -13.50
CA TRP A 32 21.62 5.41 -12.77
C TRP A 32 20.97 6.02 -11.54
N THR A 33 19.67 5.74 -11.33
CA THR A 33 18.93 6.29 -10.21
C THR A 33 18.53 5.16 -9.26
N ASN A 34 18.85 5.32 -7.99
CA ASN A 34 18.45 4.40 -6.94
C ASN A 34 17.30 4.98 -6.13
N PHE A 35 16.33 4.13 -5.83
CA PHE A 35 15.12 4.48 -5.11
C PHE A 35 14.99 3.65 -3.86
N GLN A 36 14.32 4.22 -2.86
CA GLN A 36 13.90 3.53 -1.64
C GLN A 36 12.42 3.79 -1.42
N TYR A 37 11.69 2.78 -0.97
CA TYR A 37 10.30 2.94 -0.57
C TYR A 37 9.92 1.86 0.45
N GLN A 38 8.83 2.10 1.19
CA GLN A 38 8.18 1.09 2.00
C GLN A 38 6.94 0.58 1.27
N ASP A 39 6.75 -0.73 1.25
CA ASP A 39 5.55 -1.34 0.67
C ASP A 39 4.36 -1.17 1.61
N CYS A 40 3.20 -1.68 1.18
CA CYS A 40 1.95 -1.53 1.94
C CYS A 40 1.98 -2.28 3.28
N ASP A 41 2.88 -3.22 3.45
CA ASP A 41 3.07 -3.99 4.69
C ASP A 41 4.18 -3.41 5.57
N GLY A 42 4.79 -2.30 5.16
CA GLY A 42 5.85 -1.64 5.91
C GLY A 42 7.25 -2.17 5.63
N GLY A 43 7.42 -3.09 4.69
CA GLY A 43 8.73 -3.61 4.29
C GLY A 43 9.51 -2.61 3.44
N ALA A 44 10.78 -2.39 3.76
CA ALA A 44 11.64 -1.49 3.01
C ALA A 44 12.20 -2.17 1.76
N HIS A 45 12.16 -1.44 0.64
CA HIS A 45 12.67 -1.90 -0.64
C HIS A 45 13.64 -0.90 -1.24
N TYR A 46 14.64 -1.43 -1.91
CA TYR A 46 15.65 -0.65 -2.62
C TYR A 46 15.81 -1.22 -4.03
N PHE A 47 15.84 -0.34 -5.02
CA PHE A 47 16.09 -0.78 -6.39
C PHE A 47 16.66 0.38 -7.20
N GLY A 48 17.25 0.06 -8.36
CA GLY A 48 17.79 1.05 -9.27
C GLY A 48 17.23 0.91 -10.66
N LEU A 49 17.13 2.04 -11.36
CA LEU A 49 16.79 2.09 -12.78
C LEU A 49 17.98 2.63 -13.58
N PRO A 50 18.36 1.96 -14.66
CA PRO A 50 19.41 2.46 -15.54
C PRO A 50 18.92 3.66 -16.35
N THR A 51 19.85 4.39 -16.94
CA THR A 51 19.53 5.42 -17.93
C THR A 51 18.79 4.80 -19.12
N GLY A 52 18.02 5.60 -19.84
CA GLY A 52 17.31 5.12 -21.03
C GLY A 52 15.79 5.22 -20.98
N GLY A 53 15.26 5.83 -19.93
CA GLY A 53 13.83 6.13 -19.86
C GLY A 53 12.97 5.00 -19.36
N TYR A 54 13.43 4.26 -18.38
CA TYR A 54 12.65 3.18 -17.76
C TYR A 54 11.63 3.75 -16.77
N THR A 55 10.47 3.10 -16.72
CA THR A 55 9.39 3.45 -15.79
C THR A 55 8.80 2.18 -15.23
N ILE A 56 8.66 2.13 -13.90
CA ILE A 56 7.97 1.03 -13.21
C ILE A 56 6.97 1.60 -12.23
N ILE A 57 5.90 0.85 -11.99
CA ILE A 57 4.85 1.21 -11.04
C ILE A 57 4.83 0.17 -9.92
N LYS A 58 4.90 0.66 -8.69
CA LYS A 58 4.85 -0.18 -7.49
C LYS A 58 3.96 0.43 -6.44
N CYS A 59 3.39 -0.43 -5.61
CA CYS A 59 2.64 0.00 -4.43
C CYS A 59 3.60 0.42 -3.34
N ALA A 60 3.40 1.62 -2.83
CA ALA A 60 4.23 2.17 -1.75
C ALA A 60 3.40 3.00 -0.80
N GLU A 61 3.79 3.03 0.47
CA GLU A 61 3.20 3.93 1.44
C GLU A 61 3.52 5.38 1.09
N ILE A 62 2.51 6.25 1.22
CA ILE A 62 2.68 7.68 0.94
C ILE A 62 3.71 8.28 1.92
N GLY A 63 4.64 9.06 1.35
CA GLY A 63 5.67 9.73 2.14
C GLY A 63 6.91 8.89 2.42
N THR A 64 6.99 7.66 1.91
CA THR A 64 8.13 6.76 2.14
C THR A 64 9.04 6.61 0.92
N THR A 65 8.70 7.24 -0.19
CA THR A 65 9.46 7.12 -1.44
C THR A 65 10.54 8.16 -1.52
N PHE A 66 11.78 7.72 -1.80
CA PHE A 66 12.93 8.62 -1.90
C PHE A 66 13.79 8.25 -3.08
N VAL A 67 14.36 9.27 -3.71
CA VAL A 67 15.47 9.12 -4.64
C VAL A 67 16.74 9.22 -3.81
N LEU A 68 17.49 8.11 -3.72
CA LEU A 68 18.72 8.07 -2.92
C LEU A 68 19.90 8.74 -3.65
N ASN A 69 20.00 8.47 -4.93
CA ASN A 69 21.00 9.11 -5.81
C ASN A 69 20.53 9.00 -7.26
N GLY A 70 21.12 9.84 -8.13
CA GLY A 70 20.72 9.94 -9.52
C GLY A 70 19.74 11.08 -9.75
N ASP A 71 19.25 11.18 -10.98
CA ASP A 71 18.39 12.26 -11.44
C ASP A 71 17.04 11.81 -11.98
N GLY A 72 16.64 10.59 -11.63
CA GLY A 72 15.29 10.10 -11.82
C GLY A 72 14.29 10.71 -10.83
N PHE A 73 13.06 10.33 -10.93
CA PHE A 73 12.00 10.89 -10.08
C PHE A 73 10.95 9.81 -9.70
N VAL A 74 10.18 10.12 -8.66
CA VAL A 74 9.09 9.29 -8.20
C VAL A 74 7.90 10.19 -7.84
N TYR A 75 6.71 9.75 -8.19
CA TYR A 75 5.49 10.48 -7.82
C TYR A 75 4.33 9.51 -7.59
N PRO A 76 3.39 9.86 -6.69
CA PRO A 76 2.20 9.06 -6.48
C PRO A 76 1.20 9.25 -7.61
N LEU A 77 0.44 8.20 -7.92
CA LEU A 77 -0.69 8.29 -8.83
C LEU A 77 -1.95 8.64 -8.03
N LEU A 78 -2.65 9.69 -8.46
CA LEU A 78 -3.91 10.10 -7.84
C LEU A 78 -5.04 9.11 -8.16
N THR A 79 -4.96 8.48 -9.31
CA THR A 79 -5.90 7.43 -9.74
C THR A 79 -5.08 6.21 -10.13
N GLU A 80 -5.45 5.04 -9.62
CA GLU A 80 -4.73 3.82 -9.92
C GLU A 80 -4.77 3.48 -11.40
N HIS A 81 -3.62 3.03 -11.92
CA HIS A 81 -3.51 2.54 -13.28
C HIS A 81 -4.11 1.14 -13.36
N PRO A 82 -5.10 0.91 -14.24
CA PRO A 82 -5.84 -0.36 -14.26
C PRO A 82 -5.02 -1.55 -14.74
N ALA A 83 -3.89 -1.34 -15.43
CA ALA A 83 -3.02 -2.40 -15.90
C ALA A 83 -2.13 -3.00 -14.81
N TYR A 84 -2.09 -2.39 -13.63
CA TYR A 84 -1.27 -2.82 -12.51
C TYR A 84 -2.15 -3.25 -11.33
N PRO A 85 -1.64 -4.12 -10.45
CA PRO A 85 -2.40 -4.54 -9.28
C PRO A 85 -2.80 -3.36 -8.40
N SER A 86 -4.02 -3.38 -7.89
CA SER A 86 -4.50 -2.35 -6.97
C SER A 86 -3.69 -2.36 -5.68
N CYS A 87 -3.30 -1.18 -5.21
CA CYS A 87 -2.62 -0.99 -3.94
C CYS A 87 -3.60 -0.72 -2.81
N ILE A 88 -4.84 -0.44 -3.13
CA ILE A 88 -5.88 -0.30 -2.13
C ILE A 88 -6.18 -1.71 -1.63
N GLN A 89 -5.60 -2.05 -0.50
CA GLN A 89 -6.10 -3.17 0.27
C GLN A 89 -7.44 -2.72 0.84
N GLU A 90 -8.49 -2.96 0.08
CA GLU A 90 -9.79 -3.01 0.69
C GLU A 90 -9.72 -4.14 1.71
N ASP A 91 -9.70 -3.75 2.97
CA ASP A 91 -10.00 -4.65 4.05
C ASP A 91 -11.44 -5.08 3.81
N CYS A 92 -11.62 -6.13 3.02
CA CYS A 92 -12.92 -6.71 2.78
C CYS A 92 -13.40 -7.33 4.09
N GLN A 93 -13.99 -6.51 4.94
CA GLN A 93 -14.65 -7.02 6.13
C GLN A 93 -15.69 -8.06 5.70
N GLY A 94 -15.51 -9.28 6.17
CA GLY A 94 -16.38 -10.38 5.80
C GLY A 94 -15.78 -11.32 4.75
N ASP A 95 -14.61 -11.00 4.20
CA ASP A 95 -13.87 -11.92 3.32
C ASP A 95 -13.06 -12.89 4.19
N PHE A 96 -13.71 -13.96 4.66
CA PHE A 96 -13.10 -14.91 5.57
C PHE A 96 -12.24 -15.97 4.85
N ASP A 97 -12.49 -16.19 3.58
CA ASP A 97 -11.73 -17.18 2.78
C ASP A 97 -10.56 -16.57 2.01
N GLY A 98 -10.45 -15.23 1.98
CA GLY A 98 -9.32 -14.55 1.36
C GLY A 98 -9.36 -14.50 -0.16
N ASP A 99 -10.52 -14.71 -0.79
CA ASP A 99 -10.64 -14.69 -2.25
C ASP A 99 -10.80 -13.30 -2.85
N GLY A 100 -10.92 -12.27 -2.01
CA GLY A 100 -11.12 -10.88 -2.42
C GLY A 100 -12.57 -10.51 -2.67
N ILE A 101 -13.50 -11.42 -2.47
CA ILE A 101 -14.94 -11.20 -2.68
C ILE A 101 -15.69 -11.65 -1.43
N VAL A 102 -16.61 -10.81 -0.96
CA VAL A 102 -17.54 -11.20 0.12
C VAL A 102 -18.74 -11.86 -0.54
N GLY A 103 -18.84 -13.16 -0.40
CA GLY A 103 -19.90 -13.96 -1.01
C GLY A 103 -20.47 -15.02 -0.07
N ALA A 104 -21.25 -15.94 -0.64
CA ALA A 104 -21.88 -17.01 0.14
C ALA A 104 -20.86 -17.94 0.81
N GLU A 105 -19.69 -18.11 0.23
CA GLU A 105 -18.61 -18.90 0.79
C GLU A 105 -18.09 -18.31 2.12
N ASP A 106 -18.02 -16.99 2.20
CA ASP A 106 -17.63 -16.30 3.44
C ASP A 106 -18.66 -16.51 4.54
N LEU A 107 -19.94 -16.48 4.19
CA LEU A 107 -21.02 -16.77 5.13
C LEU A 107 -20.94 -18.21 5.65
N LEU A 108 -20.64 -19.17 4.76
CA LEU A 108 -20.49 -20.57 5.16
C LEU A 108 -19.27 -20.74 6.08
N THR A 109 -18.16 -20.07 5.79
CA THR A 109 -16.98 -20.10 6.65
C THR A 109 -17.28 -19.49 8.02
N PHE A 110 -17.99 -18.37 8.06
CA PHE A 110 -18.42 -17.75 9.30
C PHE A 110 -19.32 -18.68 10.11
N LEU A 111 -20.32 -19.30 9.48
CA LEU A 111 -21.26 -20.20 10.15
C LEU A 111 -20.59 -21.46 10.67
N SER A 112 -19.58 -21.99 9.95
CA SER A 112 -18.84 -23.17 10.41
C SER A 112 -17.99 -22.88 11.65
N ASN A 113 -17.63 -21.62 11.87
CA ASN A 113 -16.86 -21.17 13.03
C ASN A 113 -17.73 -20.46 14.07
N TYR A 114 -19.02 -20.40 13.84
CA TYR A 114 -19.96 -19.75 14.74
C TYR A 114 -20.24 -20.62 15.96
N GLY A 115 -20.15 -20.02 17.12
CA GLY A 115 -20.42 -20.70 18.40
C GLY A 115 -19.35 -20.34 19.44
N PRO A 116 -19.47 -20.92 20.65
CA PRO A 116 -18.50 -20.66 21.69
C PRO A 116 -17.13 -21.21 21.32
N CYS A 117 -16.10 -20.47 21.66
CA CYS A 117 -14.72 -20.93 21.53
C CYS A 117 -14.44 -21.96 22.63
N ASP A 118 -14.11 -23.16 22.23
CA ASP A 118 -13.73 -24.23 23.16
C ASP A 118 -12.26 -24.12 23.57
#